data_ad309f39c666cf3037bfc44926262ba1
#
_entry.id   ad309f39c666cf3037bfc44926262ba1
#
_cell.length_a   1.000
_cell.length_b   1.000
_cell.length_c   1.000
_cell.angle_alpha   90.00
_cell.angle_beta   90.00
_cell.angle_gamma   90.00
#
_symmetry.space_group_name_H-M   'P 1'
#
loop_
_entity.id
_entity.type
_entity.pdbx_description
1 polymer ?
#
loop_
_entity_poly.entity_id
_entity_poly.type
_entity_poly.pdbx_seq_one_letter_code
_entity_poly.pdbx_strand_id
1 'polypeptide(L)'
;MSEAIEQTGASYPLLAKRTSKRWLITAAVTTAIVALPVLSVLILALFPEENIWPHLLETTLPRYLVTTLQLMAGVAFITLVIGLATAWAVTMCDFPGRKFFEWAMLLPFAVPAYVIAYVYTSLLDYAGPVQTAMRDWFGWRNAADYWFPEIRSLEGATLMIGLVLYPYVYLLARAAFLEQSPSLFAVSRSLGHSAISTFFRVVLPIARPAVAVGLSL
;
A
#
# COMPACT_ATOMS: atom_id res chain seq x y z
N MET A 1 61.72 -3.34 -18.03
CA MET A 1 60.63 -3.23 -17.04
C MET A 1 59.31 -2.99 -17.80
N SER A 2 59.05 -3.84 -18.86
CA SER A 2 57.92 -3.73 -19.76
C SER A 2 57.29 -5.10 -20.14
N GLU A 3 57.54 -6.18 -19.44
CA GLU A 3 57.06 -7.53 -19.78
C GLU A 3 56.23 -8.20 -18.70
N ALA A 4 55.74 -7.46 -17.68
CA ALA A 4 55.03 -8.05 -16.52
C ALA A 4 53.53 -7.66 -16.46
N ILE A 5 52.92 -7.06 -17.48
CA ILE A 5 51.51 -6.61 -17.43
C ILE A 5 50.57 -7.45 -18.34
N GLU A 6 51.07 -8.47 -19.05
CA GLU A 6 50.28 -9.19 -20.05
C GLU A 6 49.83 -10.60 -19.64
N GLN A 7 49.78 -10.93 -18.36
CA GLN A 7 49.31 -12.25 -17.87
C GLN A 7 48.30 -12.17 -16.76
N THR A 8 47.18 -11.47 -16.94
CA THR A 8 46.02 -11.71 -16.05
C THR A 8 44.70 -11.50 -16.80
N GLY A 9 44.65 -12.01 -18.02
CA GLY A 9 43.39 -12.31 -18.73
C GLY A 9 42.80 -13.61 -18.16
N ALA A 10 42.39 -13.64 -16.92
CA ALA A 10 41.58 -14.73 -16.41
C ALA A 10 40.20 -14.66 -17.06
N SER A 11 40.07 -15.25 -18.22
CA SER A 11 38.78 -15.63 -18.77
C SER A 11 38.13 -16.59 -17.79
N TYR A 12 37.24 -16.05 -16.93
CA TYR A 12 36.33 -16.89 -16.16
C TYR A 12 35.54 -17.72 -17.18
N PRO A 13 35.70 -19.05 -17.24
CA PRO A 13 34.83 -19.86 -18.07
C PRO A 13 33.45 -19.68 -17.45
N LEU A 14 32.56 -18.98 -18.19
CA LEU A 14 31.13 -19.08 -17.93
C LEU A 14 30.85 -20.60 -18.02
N LEU A 15 30.81 -21.24 -16.85
CA LEU A 15 30.42 -22.63 -16.71
C LEU A 15 28.99 -22.71 -17.28
N ALA A 16 28.89 -22.97 -18.56
CA ALA A 16 27.67 -23.46 -19.18
C ALA A 16 27.37 -24.80 -18.50
N LYS A 17 26.74 -24.69 -17.32
CA LYS A 17 26.33 -25.82 -16.52
C LYS A 17 25.36 -26.59 -17.38
N ARG A 18 25.82 -27.72 -17.94
CA ARG A 18 25.02 -28.61 -18.78
C ARG A 18 23.83 -29.05 -17.92
N THR A 19 22.73 -28.36 -18.08
CA THR A 19 21.49 -28.64 -17.32
C THR A 19 21.09 -30.06 -17.63
N SER A 20 21.08 -30.90 -16.59
CA SER A 20 20.67 -32.29 -16.70
C SER A 20 19.26 -32.33 -17.30
N LYS A 21 19.01 -33.21 -18.27
CA LYS A 21 17.65 -33.38 -18.86
C LYS A 21 16.57 -33.56 -17.79
N ARG A 22 16.92 -34.15 -16.65
CA ARG A 22 16.01 -34.35 -15.51
C ARG A 22 15.54 -33.00 -14.95
N TRP A 23 16.44 -32.03 -14.77
CA TRP A 23 16.07 -30.69 -14.28
C TRP A 23 15.22 -29.91 -15.27
N LEU A 24 15.47 -30.06 -16.57
CA LEU A 24 14.63 -29.46 -17.61
C LEU A 24 13.22 -30.06 -17.61
N ILE A 25 13.09 -31.37 -17.47
CA ILE A 25 11.80 -32.05 -17.37
C ILE A 25 11.05 -31.60 -16.11
N THR A 26 11.71 -31.55 -14.96
CA THR A 26 11.11 -31.08 -13.71
C THR A 26 10.63 -29.66 -13.84
N ALA A 27 11.47 -28.76 -14.36
CA ALA A 27 11.10 -27.37 -14.58
C ALA A 27 9.92 -27.22 -15.55
N ALA A 28 9.95 -27.96 -16.68
CA ALA A 28 8.85 -27.94 -17.65
C ALA A 28 7.53 -28.45 -17.06
N VAL A 29 7.55 -29.54 -16.30
CA VAL A 29 6.36 -30.09 -15.64
C VAL A 29 5.82 -29.11 -14.59
N THR A 30 6.69 -28.54 -13.75
CA THR A 30 6.27 -27.54 -12.75
C THR A 30 5.67 -26.30 -13.43
N THR A 31 6.32 -25.82 -14.48
CA THR A 31 5.80 -24.66 -15.24
C THR A 31 4.46 -24.98 -15.89
N ALA A 32 4.30 -26.18 -16.48
CA ALA A 32 3.02 -26.59 -17.07
C ALA A 32 1.90 -26.67 -16.03
N ILE A 33 2.16 -27.22 -14.84
CA ILE A 33 1.18 -27.30 -13.76
C ILE A 33 0.77 -25.90 -13.28
N VAL A 34 1.73 -24.99 -13.12
CA VAL A 34 1.44 -23.62 -12.68
C VAL A 34 0.77 -22.80 -13.78
N ALA A 35 1.12 -23.03 -15.05
CA ALA A 35 0.52 -22.33 -16.19
C ALA A 35 -0.89 -22.82 -16.53
N LEU A 36 -1.24 -24.05 -16.18
CA LEU A 36 -2.52 -24.68 -16.56
C LEU A 36 -3.75 -23.84 -16.12
N PRO A 37 -3.88 -23.36 -14.86
CA PRO A 37 -5.01 -22.52 -14.48
C PRO A 37 -5.07 -21.20 -15.25
N VAL A 38 -3.91 -20.58 -15.51
CA VAL A 38 -3.84 -19.32 -16.27
C VAL A 38 -4.24 -19.55 -17.72
N LEU A 39 -3.74 -20.60 -18.34
CA LEU A 39 -4.10 -20.97 -19.71
C LEU A 39 -5.58 -21.34 -19.84
N SER A 40 -6.16 -22.04 -18.86
CA SER A 40 -7.59 -22.38 -18.89
C SER A 40 -8.47 -21.12 -18.85
N VAL A 41 -8.12 -20.13 -18.01
CA VAL A 41 -8.83 -18.84 -17.98
C VAL A 41 -8.68 -18.09 -19.29
N LEU A 42 -7.49 -18.06 -19.88
CA LEU A 42 -7.26 -17.42 -21.18
C LEU A 42 -8.05 -18.09 -22.31
N ILE A 43 -8.10 -19.43 -22.35
CA ILE A 43 -8.87 -20.17 -23.35
C ILE A 43 -10.36 -19.88 -23.20
N LEU A 44 -10.90 -19.91 -21.96
CA LEU A 44 -12.31 -19.58 -21.71
C LEU A 44 -12.64 -18.13 -22.07
N ALA A 45 -11.71 -17.20 -21.86
CA ALA A 45 -11.90 -15.80 -22.23
C ALA A 45 -11.89 -15.58 -23.74
N LEU A 46 -11.09 -16.37 -24.49
CA LEU A 46 -10.99 -16.26 -25.95
C LEU A 46 -12.12 -17.00 -26.69
N PHE A 47 -12.65 -18.08 -26.08
CA PHE A 47 -13.70 -18.92 -26.65
C PHE A 47 -14.89 -19.02 -25.67
N PRO A 48 -15.59 -17.91 -25.39
CA PRO A 48 -16.75 -17.95 -24.50
C PRO A 48 -17.90 -18.72 -25.17
N GLU A 49 -18.55 -19.60 -24.44
CA GLU A 49 -19.73 -20.35 -24.92
C GLU A 49 -20.92 -19.42 -25.23
N GLU A 50 -21.04 -18.33 -24.44
CA GLU A 50 -22.01 -17.27 -24.66
C GLU A 50 -21.33 -15.88 -24.63
N ASN A 51 -21.72 -15.01 -25.53
CA ASN A 51 -21.24 -13.62 -25.55
C ASN A 51 -21.96 -12.79 -24.49
N ILE A 52 -21.43 -12.81 -23.27
CA ILE A 52 -21.96 -12.04 -22.12
C ILE A 52 -21.53 -10.56 -22.13
N TRP A 53 -20.61 -10.17 -23.05
CA TRP A 53 -20.05 -8.83 -23.09
C TRP A 53 -21.06 -7.70 -23.24
N PRO A 54 -22.09 -7.80 -24.13
CA PRO A 54 -23.10 -6.75 -24.24
C PRO A 54 -23.81 -6.50 -22.92
N HIS A 55 -24.24 -7.56 -22.26
CA HIS A 55 -24.92 -7.46 -20.97
C HIS A 55 -24.02 -6.89 -19.86
N LEU A 56 -22.75 -7.31 -19.80
CA LEU A 56 -21.79 -6.79 -18.85
C LEU A 56 -21.51 -5.30 -19.06
N LEU A 57 -21.35 -4.87 -20.31
CA LEU A 57 -21.06 -3.47 -20.67
C LEU A 57 -22.23 -2.55 -20.30
N GLU A 58 -23.47 -3.01 -20.48
CA GLU A 58 -24.66 -2.20 -20.23
C GLU A 58 -25.03 -2.13 -18.74
N THR A 59 -24.78 -3.19 -17.97
CA THR A 59 -25.33 -3.31 -16.61
C THR A 59 -24.29 -3.25 -15.51
N THR A 60 -23.28 -4.10 -15.59
CA THR A 60 -22.41 -4.42 -14.45
C THR A 60 -21.09 -3.66 -14.49
N LEU A 61 -20.49 -3.58 -15.67
CA LEU A 61 -19.15 -3.01 -15.83
C LEU A 61 -19.07 -1.53 -15.47
N PRO A 62 -19.98 -0.65 -15.88
CA PRO A 62 -19.93 0.77 -15.50
C PRO A 62 -20.01 0.96 -13.98
N ARG A 63 -20.88 0.19 -13.32
CA ARG A 63 -21.02 0.24 -11.86
C ARG A 63 -19.73 -0.20 -11.16
N TYR A 64 -19.12 -1.30 -11.60
CA TYR A 64 -17.88 -1.80 -11.02
C TYR A 64 -16.73 -0.83 -11.25
N LEU A 65 -16.62 -0.24 -12.44
CA LEU A 65 -15.59 0.76 -12.73
C LEU A 65 -15.71 1.98 -11.82
N VAL A 66 -16.92 2.52 -11.67
CA VAL A 66 -17.16 3.67 -10.78
C VAL A 66 -16.80 3.33 -9.33
N THR A 67 -17.30 2.19 -8.83
CA THR A 67 -17.00 1.75 -7.45
C THR A 67 -15.51 1.53 -7.23
N THR A 68 -14.82 0.92 -8.19
CA THR A 68 -13.36 0.71 -8.12
C THR A 68 -12.60 2.02 -8.11
N LEU A 69 -12.96 2.97 -8.97
CA LEU A 69 -12.33 4.29 -9.00
C LEU A 69 -12.58 5.08 -7.71
N GLN A 70 -13.78 5.00 -7.15
CA GLN A 70 -14.10 5.62 -5.86
C GLN A 70 -13.28 5.01 -4.73
N LEU A 71 -13.19 3.67 -4.69
CA LEU A 71 -12.37 2.95 -3.72
C LEU A 71 -10.89 3.34 -3.84
N MET A 72 -10.33 3.30 -5.06
CA MET A 72 -8.94 3.68 -5.31
C MET A 72 -8.66 5.12 -4.89
N ALA A 73 -9.51 6.07 -5.28
CA ALA A 73 -9.34 7.47 -4.93
C ALA A 73 -9.43 7.69 -3.41
N GLY A 74 -10.38 7.04 -2.75
CA GLY A 74 -10.56 7.14 -1.31
C GLY A 74 -9.38 6.53 -0.54
N VAL A 75 -8.93 5.33 -0.92
CA VAL A 75 -7.76 4.67 -0.32
C VAL A 75 -6.50 5.52 -0.54
N ALA A 76 -6.27 5.99 -1.76
CA ALA A 76 -5.13 6.86 -2.07
C ALA A 76 -5.16 8.15 -1.22
N PHE A 77 -6.31 8.76 -1.03
CA PHE A 77 -6.46 9.94 -0.19
C PHE A 77 -6.13 9.65 1.28
N ILE A 78 -6.69 8.57 1.85
CA ILE A 78 -6.45 8.19 3.25
C ILE A 78 -4.97 7.84 3.47
N THR A 79 -4.40 7.01 2.61
CA THR A 79 -2.99 6.60 2.71
C THR A 79 -2.04 7.78 2.56
N LEU A 80 -2.35 8.70 1.65
CA LEU A 80 -1.59 9.93 1.46
C LEU A 80 -1.63 10.81 2.72
N VAL A 81 -2.82 11.10 3.23
CA VAL A 81 -3.00 11.98 4.38
C VAL A 81 -2.33 11.39 5.62
N ILE A 82 -2.62 10.13 5.96
CA ILE A 82 -2.07 9.48 7.15
C ILE A 82 -0.57 9.25 6.98
N GLY A 83 -0.13 8.72 5.83
CA GLY A 83 1.28 8.44 5.56
C GLY A 83 2.16 9.68 5.60
N LEU A 84 1.74 10.78 4.95
CA LEU A 84 2.49 12.04 4.98
C LEU A 84 2.48 12.70 6.35
N ALA A 85 1.31 12.76 7.02
CA ALA A 85 1.21 13.38 8.34
C ALA A 85 2.07 12.65 9.37
N THR A 86 2.03 11.32 9.39
CA THR A 86 2.83 10.52 10.31
C THR A 86 4.32 10.58 9.96
N ALA A 87 4.70 10.49 8.67
CA ALA A 87 6.08 10.67 8.24
C ALA A 87 6.65 12.03 8.64
N TRP A 88 5.87 13.11 8.42
CA TRP A 88 6.26 14.46 8.84
C TRP A 88 6.42 14.56 10.36
N ALA A 89 5.45 14.06 11.12
CA ALA A 89 5.48 14.12 12.57
C ALA A 89 6.73 13.43 13.15
N VAL A 90 7.06 12.22 12.69
CA VAL A 90 8.21 11.47 13.24
C VAL A 90 9.56 11.95 12.71
N THR A 91 9.61 12.68 11.59
CA THR A 91 10.88 13.19 11.05
C THR A 91 11.19 14.62 11.50
N MET A 92 10.17 15.47 11.58
CA MET A 92 10.33 16.92 11.72
C MET A 92 9.84 17.48 13.05
N CYS A 93 9.10 16.72 13.84
CA CYS A 93 8.63 17.15 15.15
C CYS A 93 9.35 16.41 16.28
N ASP A 94 9.71 17.14 17.33
CA ASP A 94 10.21 16.56 18.56
C ASP A 94 9.06 16.44 19.57
N PHE A 95 8.73 15.20 19.94
CA PHE A 95 7.71 14.89 20.94
C PHE A 95 8.10 13.64 21.74
N PRO A 96 7.59 13.52 22.98
CA PRO A 96 7.88 12.35 23.81
C PRO A 96 7.33 11.08 23.14
N GLY A 97 8.14 10.03 23.08
CA GLY A 97 7.77 8.77 22.43
C GLY A 97 8.00 8.69 20.91
N ARG A 98 8.58 9.71 20.26
CA ARG A 98 8.87 9.75 18.83
C ARG A 98 9.47 8.43 18.32
N LYS A 99 10.52 7.91 19.00
CA LYS A 99 11.18 6.65 18.61
C LYS A 99 10.27 5.44 18.66
N PHE A 100 9.32 5.41 19.58
CA PHE A 100 8.31 4.36 19.64
C PHE A 100 7.33 4.47 18.48
N PHE A 101 6.80 5.66 18.22
CA PHE A 101 5.86 5.88 17.13
C PHE A 101 6.50 5.63 15.75
N GLU A 102 7.77 5.89 15.59
CA GLU A 102 8.51 5.58 14.36
C GLU A 102 8.38 4.11 13.93
N TRP A 103 8.41 3.19 14.89
CA TRP A 103 8.19 1.77 14.68
C TRP A 103 6.71 1.36 14.72
N ALA A 104 5.94 1.97 15.60
CA ALA A 104 4.53 1.66 15.76
C ALA A 104 3.72 1.92 14.49
N MET A 105 4.11 2.92 13.68
CA MET A 105 3.47 3.19 12.38
C MET A 105 3.63 2.04 11.36
N LEU A 106 4.53 1.10 11.60
CA LEU A 106 4.75 -0.07 10.75
C LEU A 106 3.96 -1.31 11.21
N LEU A 107 3.28 -1.25 12.36
CA LEU A 107 2.52 -2.38 12.90
C LEU A 107 1.50 -2.98 11.92
N PRO A 108 0.81 -2.22 11.06
CA PRO A 108 -0.11 -2.82 10.10
C PRO A 108 0.57 -3.83 9.16
N PHE A 109 1.87 -3.71 8.89
CA PHE A 109 2.60 -4.70 8.09
C PHE A 109 2.84 -6.04 8.79
N ALA A 110 2.80 -6.04 10.12
CA ALA A 110 2.99 -7.26 10.90
C ALA A 110 1.76 -8.18 10.87
N VAL A 111 0.60 -7.66 10.47
CA VAL A 111 -0.66 -8.39 10.48
C VAL A 111 -1.18 -8.52 9.05
N PRO A 112 -1.56 -9.72 8.59
CA PRO A 112 -2.16 -9.90 7.26
C PRO A 112 -3.42 -9.03 7.10
N ALA A 113 -3.56 -8.37 5.95
CA ALA A 113 -4.64 -7.41 5.69
C ALA A 113 -6.05 -7.98 5.93
N TYR A 114 -6.28 -9.25 5.58
CA TYR A 114 -7.58 -9.90 5.80
C TYR A 114 -7.90 -10.08 7.29
N VAL A 115 -6.88 -10.30 8.14
CA VAL A 115 -7.07 -10.41 9.60
C VAL A 115 -7.48 -9.06 10.17
N ILE A 116 -6.83 -7.99 9.76
CA ILE A 116 -7.18 -6.63 10.16
C ILE A 116 -8.63 -6.32 9.74
N ALA A 117 -8.98 -6.57 8.48
CA ALA A 117 -10.33 -6.35 7.98
C ALA A 117 -11.38 -7.14 8.77
N TYR A 118 -11.11 -8.42 9.06
CA TYR A 118 -12.00 -9.26 9.85
C TYR A 118 -12.17 -8.74 11.29
N VAL A 119 -11.06 -8.41 11.95
CA VAL A 119 -11.08 -7.89 13.33
C VAL A 119 -11.84 -6.58 13.43
N TYR A 120 -11.54 -5.61 12.56
CA TYR A 120 -12.24 -4.33 12.58
C TYR A 120 -13.72 -4.47 12.22
N THR A 121 -14.07 -5.32 11.25
CA THR A 121 -15.47 -5.60 10.95
C THR A 121 -16.18 -6.20 12.17
N SER A 122 -15.58 -7.20 12.82
CA SER A 122 -16.16 -7.82 14.01
C SER A 122 -16.27 -6.86 15.20
N LEU A 123 -15.29 -5.95 15.36
CA LEU A 123 -15.32 -4.97 16.45
C LEU A 123 -16.37 -3.88 16.24
N LEU A 124 -16.52 -3.40 14.99
CA LEU A 124 -17.35 -2.23 14.65
C LEU A 124 -18.74 -2.59 14.12
N ASP A 125 -19.02 -3.87 13.90
CA ASP A 125 -20.35 -4.32 13.49
C ASP A 125 -21.40 -4.01 14.61
N TYR A 126 -22.68 -3.95 14.23
CA TYR A 126 -23.78 -3.67 15.17
C TYR A 126 -23.77 -4.58 16.42
N ALA A 127 -23.54 -5.88 16.21
CA ALA A 127 -23.41 -6.86 17.31
C ALA A 127 -22.01 -6.88 17.94
N GLY A 128 -21.09 -6.04 17.45
CA GLY A 128 -19.71 -6.00 17.91
C GLY A 128 -19.57 -5.33 19.29
N PRO A 129 -18.42 -5.58 19.95
CA PRO A 129 -18.20 -5.10 21.32
C PRO A 129 -18.20 -3.58 21.43
N VAL A 130 -17.77 -2.86 20.40
CA VAL A 130 -17.70 -1.38 20.41
C VAL A 130 -19.11 -0.79 20.47
N GLN A 131 -19.99 -1.16 19.53
CA GLN A 131 -21.35 -0.64 19.52
C GLN A 131 -22.18 -1.14 20.69
N THR A 132 -21.92 -2.35 21.18
CA THR A 132 -22.57 -2.88 22.38
C THR A 132 -22.16 -2.07 23.61
N ALA A 133 -20.88 -1.82 23.83
CA ALA A 133 -20.40 -0.99 24.92
C ALA A 133 -20.95 0.45 24.85
N MET A 134 -21.04 1.03 23.66
CA MET A 134 -21.66 2.36 23.47
C MET A 134 -23.14 2.35 23.87
N ARG A 135 -23.91 1.35 23.45
CA ARG A 135 -25.32 1.23 23.82
C ARG A 135 -25.49 1.09 25.31
N ASP A 136 -24.69 0.25 25.98
CA ASP A 136 -24.72 0.07 27.41
C ASP A 136 -24.36 1.35 28.17
N TRP A 137 -23.36 2.09 27.68
CA TRP A 137 -22.90 3.33 28.34
C TRP A 137 -23.89 4.49 28.21
N PHE A 138 -24.48 4.65 27.01
CA PHE A 138 -25.40 5.74 26.73
C PHE A 138 -26.87 5.39 26.93
N GLY A 139 -27.20 4.13 27.29
CA GLY A 139 -28.56 3.65 27.51
C GLY A 139 -29.37 3.50 26.21
N TRP A 140 -28.72 3.39 25.05
CA TRP A 140 -29.38 3.16 23.77
C TRP A 140 -29.85 1.72 23.62
N ARG A 141 -31.02 1.52 23.02
CA ARG A 141 -31.68 0.21 22.92
C ARG A 141 -31.51 -0.46 21.55
N ASN A 142 -31.43 0.35 20.50
CA ASN A 142 -31.38 -0.15 19.13
C ASN A 142 -30.57 0.77 18.22
N ALA A 143 -30.37 0.36 16.96
CA ALA A 143 -29.58 1.10 15.98
C ALA A 143 -30.21 2.44 15.55
N ALA A 144 -31.52 2.65 15.79
CA ALA A 144 -32.18 3.91 15.46
C ALA A 144 -31.92 5.04 16.48
N ASP A 145 -31.41 4.70 17.68
CA ASP A 145 -31.14 5.65 18.75
C ASP A 145 -29.86 6.47 18.52
N TYR A 146 -28.97 6.03 17.60
CA TYR A 146 -27.71 6.69 17.30
C TYR A 146 -27.27 6.46 15.85
N TRP A 147 -26.41 7.34 15.36
CA TRP A 147 -25.77 7.15 14.08
C TRP A 147 -24.39 6.50 14.27
N PHE A 148 -24.12 5.44 13.52
CA PHE A 148 -22.81 4.80 13.45
C PHE A 148 -22.49 4.45 11.99
N PRO A 149 -21.24 4.71 11.51
CA PRO A 149 -20.88 4.40 10.14
C PRO A 149 -21.00 2.89 9.86
N GLU A 150 -21.61 2.52 8.77
CA GLU A 150 -21.71 1.12 8.36
C GLU A 150 -20.34 0.63 7.90
N ILE A 151 -19.79 -0.33 8.62
CA ILE A 151 -18.45 -0.87 8.31
C ILE A 151 -18.45 -1.69 7.02
N ARG A 152 -19.58 -2.34 6.67
CA ARG A 152 -19.75 -3.14 5.46
C ARG A 152 -20.23 -2.30 4.28
N SER A 153 -19.63 -1.13 4.12
CA SER A 153 -19.91 -0.17 3.06
C SER A 153 -18.64 0.11 2.24
N LEU A 154 -18.78 0.87 1.16
CA LEU A 154 -17.63 1.32 0.38
C LEU A 154 -16.72 2.21 1.22
N GLU A 155 -17.28 3.08 2.04
CA GLU A 155 -16.58 3.97 2.94
C GLU A 155 -15.81 3.20 4.02
N GLY A 156 -16.46 2.19 4.62
CA GLY A 156 -15.83 1.29 5.59
C GLY A 156 -14.65 0.52 4.97
N ALA A 157 -14.85 -0.05 3.78
CA ALA A 157 -13.79 -0.73 3.04
C ALA A 157 -12.63 0.22 2.71
N THR A 158 -12.94 1.43 2.25
CA THR A 158 -11.96 2.46 1.94
C THR A 158 -11.12 2.83 3.17
N LEU A 159 -11.76 3.03 4.31
CA LEU A 159 -11.08 3.34 5.56
C LEU A 159 -10.18 2.18 6.01
N MET A 160 -10.69 0.95 6.00
CA MET A 160 -9.92 -0.22 6.44
C MET A 160 -8.70 -0.47 5.54
N ILE A 161 -8.87 -0.45 4.23
CA ILE A 161 -7.77 -0.63 3.29
C ILE A 161 -6.75 0.51 3.43
N GLY A 162 -7.22 1.76 3.55
CA GLY A 162 -6.36 2.92 3.77
C GLY A 162 -5.52 2.81 5.05
N LEU A 163 -6.11 2.31 6.15
CA LEU A 163 -5.40 2.07 7.42
C LEU A 163 -4.41 0.90 7.37
N VAL A 164 -4.56 -0.01 6.43
CA VAL A 164 -3.60 -1.10 6.20
C VAL A 164 -2.46 -0.66 5.30
N LEU A 165 -2.74 0.16 4.29
CA LEU A 165 -1.78 0.52 3.24
C LEU A 165 -1.01 1.81 3.49
N TYR A 166 -1.42 2.68 4.45
CA TYR A 166 -0.69 3.93 4.71
C TYR A 166 0.81 3.74 5.02
N PRO A 167 1.30 2.61 5.61
CA PRO A 167 2.71 2.46 5.89
C PRO A 167 3.60 2.45 4.64
N TYR A 168 3.07 2.13 3.45
CA TYR A 168 3.83 2.24 2.19
C TYR A 168 4.19 3.71 1.91
N VAL A 169 3.19 4.59 1.97
CA VAL A 169 3.41 6.03 1.81
C VAL A 169 4.28 6.59 2.94
N TYR A 170 4.02 6.16 4.19
CA TYR A 170 4.80 6.55 5.36
C TYR A 170 6.30 6.25 5.19
N LEU A 171 6.66 5.02 4.82
CA LEU A 171 8.07 4.61 4.68
C LEU A 171 8.79 5.41 3.60
N LEU A 172 8.19 5.55 2.43
CA LEU A 172 8.84 6.24 1.31
C LEU A 172 8.89 7.75 1.53
N ALA A 173 7.83 8.34 2.09
CA ALA A 173 7.84 9.74 2.48
C ALA A 173 8.87 10.02 3.59
N ARG A 174 8.94 9.15 4.61
CA ARG A 174 9.91 9.26 5.69
C ARG A 174 11.35 9.19 5.17
N ALA A 175 11.66 8.25 4.30
CA ALA A 175 12.98 8.14 3.68
C ALA A 175 13.34 9.42 2.92
N ALA A 176 12.42 9.91 2.06
CA ALA A 176 12.63 11.13 1.30
C ALA A 176 12.77 12.38 2.19
N PHE A 177 12.09 12.44 3.34
CA PHE A 177 12.24 13.56 4.28
C PHE A 177 13.59 13.52 5.01
N LEU A 178 14.09 12.34 5.36
CA LEU A 178 15.41 12.18 6.02
C LEU A 178 16.57 12.49 5.09
N GLU A 179 16.42 12.31 3.79
CA GLU A 179 17.45 12.65 2.78
C GLU A 179 17.55 14.15 2.52
N GLN A 180 16.58 14.96 2.97
CA GLN A 180 16.61 16.40 2.77
C GLN A 180 17.61 17.07 3.70
N SER A 181 18.39 17.98 3.12
CA SER A 181 19.41 18.72 3.90
C SER A 181 18.77 19.61 4.95
N PRO A 182 19.29 19.61 6.20
CA PRO A 182 18.88 20.54 7.25
C PRO A 182 18.98 22.02 6.83
N SER A 183 19.89 22.35 5.91
CA SER A 183 20.05 23.72 5.40
C SER A 183 18.82 24.24 4.66
N LEU A 184 18.05 23.36 4.00
CA LEU A 184 16.78 23.75 3.33
C LEU A 184 15.77 24.33 4.34
N PHE A 185 15.69 23.72 5.51
CA PHE A 185 14.79 24.20 6.57
C PHE A 185 15.29 25.52 7.16
N ALA A 186 16.61 25.65 7.37
CA ALA A 186 17.20 26.90 7.87
C ALA A 186 16.97 28.06 6.91
N VAL A 187 17.20 27.86 5.61
CA VAL A 187 16.93 28.87 4.57
C VAL A 187 15.45 29.20 4.47
N SER A 188 14.57 28.23 4.50
CA SER A 188 13.12 28.50 4.47
C SER A 188 12.66 29.33 5.67
N ARG A 189 13.21 29.07 6.86
CA ARG A 189 12.90 29.84 8.07
C ARG A 189 13.47 31.23 8.03
N SER A 190 14.69 31.43 7.51
CA SER A 190 15.27 32.78 7.34
C SER A 190 14.51 33.64 6.36
N LEU A 191 13.80 33.02 5.40
CA LEU A 191 12.87 33.68 4.48
C LEU A 191 11.48 33.94 5.10
N GLY A 192 11.29 33.66 6.40
CA GLY A 192 10.04 33.93 7.13
C GLY A 192 8.94 32.88 6.93
N HIS A 193 9.23 31.71 6.34
CA HIS A 193 8.23 30.66 6.17
C HIS A 193 7.98 29.90 7.48
N SER A 194 6.70 29.65 7.79
CA SER A 194 6.30 28.76 8.88
C SER A 194 6.59 27.29 8.54
N ALA A 195 6.60 26.41 9.54
CA ALA A 195 6.83 24.96 9.34
C ALA A 195 5.84 24.35 8.32
N ILE A 196 4.56 24.71 8.39
CA ILE A 196 3.52 24.26 7.46
C ILE A 196 3.78 24.79 6.04
N SER A 197 4.15 26.07 5.91
CA SER A 197 4.50 26.68 4.62
C SER A 197 5.74 25.99 4.01
N THR A 198 6.76 25.70 4.81
CA THR A 198 7.96 24.96 4.41
C THR A 198 7.60 23.55 3.94
N PHE A 199 6.71 22.86 4.66
CA PHE A 199 6.25 21.54 4.26
C PHE A 199 5.65 21.54 2.84
N PHE A 200 4.65 22.38 2.59
CA PHE A 200 3.95 22.38 1.30
C PHE A 200 4.77 22.96 0.14
N ARG A 201 5.64 23.95 0.40
CA ARG A 201 6.39 24.67 -0.64
C ARG A 201 7.76 24.06 -0.95
N VAL A 202 8.36 23.35 -0.01
CA VAL A 202 9.73 22.84 -0.15
C VAL A 202 9.77 21.31 0.01
N VAL A 203 9.37 20.81 1.16
CA VAL A 203 9.56 19.40 1.54
C VAL A 203 8.73 18.46 0.67
N LEU A 204 7.44 18.72 0.59
CA LEU A 204 6.51 17.88 -0.18
C LEU A 204 6.80 17.88 -1.69
N PRO A 205 7.10 19.01 -2.35
CA PRO A 205 7.50 18.99 -3.76
C PRO A 205 8.74 18.14 -4.06
N ILE A 206 9.75 18.18 -3.18
CA ILE A 206 10.96 17.35 -3.33
C ILE A 206 10.64 15.86 -3.12
N ALA A 207 9.76 15.55 -2.17
CA ALA A 207 9.36 14.17 -1.86
C ALA A 207 8.30 13.59 -2.83
N ARG A 208 7.72 14.38 -3.74
CA ARG A 208 6.67 13.92 -4.67
C ARG A 208 6.98 12.60 -5.38
N PRO A 209 8.19 12.37 -5.94
CA PRO A 209 8.47 11.11 -6.61
C PRO A 209 8.36 9.91 -5.68
N ALA A 210 8.90 10.01 -4.47
CA ALA A 210 8.85 8.94 -3.47
C ALA A 210 7.40 8.67 -3.00
N VAL A 211 6.62 9.74 -2.79
CA VAL A 211 5.19 9.63 -2.44
C VAL A 211 4.38 9.00 -3.56
N ALA A 212 4.64 9.36 -4.82
CA ALA A 212 3.97 8.76 -5.98
C ALA A 212 4.25 7.25 -6.08
N VAL A 213 5.49 6.82 -5.83
CA VAL A 213 5.82 5.39 -5.76
C VAL A 213 5.07 4.71 -4.61
N GLY A 214 4.98 5.35 -3.42
CA GLY A 214 4.23 4.80 -2.29
C GLY A 214 2.73 4.65 -2.54
N LEU A 215 2.16 5.50 -3.40
CA LEU A 215 0.75 5.42 -3.81
C LEU A 215 0.51 4.39 -4.91
N SER A 216 1.53 4.00 -5.66
CA SER A 216 1.41 3.02 -6.76
C SER A 216 1.54 1.57 -6.29
N LEU A 217 1.98 1.34 -5.05
CA LEU A 217 2.09 0.04 -4.41
C LEU A 217 0.75 -0.38 -3.77
#